data_db169d1bfdf480c0a80f11f6696c10f2
#
_entry.id   db169d1bfdf480c0a80f11f6696c10f2
#
_cell.length_a   1.000
_cell.length_b   1.000
_cell.length_c   1.000
_cell.angle_alpha   90.00
_cell.angle_beta   90.00
_cell.angle_gamma   90.00
#
_symmetry.space_group_name_H-M   'P 1'
#
loop_
_entity.id
_entity.type
_entity.pdbx_description
1 polymer ?
#
loop_
_entity_poly.entity_id
_entity_poly.type
_entity_poly.pdbx_seq_one_letter_code
_entity_poly.pdbx_strand_id
1 'polypeptide(L)'
;MFSENDRISQRQMERQIVLVLLCPAFWQLAAYGASDGLPGMAGIFVGYGLLAVWCIYLVRLGGLYCRLESVMGKAGKLLLAVMYLCYLLFLGGTLLRRMAELAAAYLTAGVPQELCGLFLLAAAGFGVGSEVQKRGRLAEALYPWIVGGILILLLLTVPQMHFSSFEDAWKTAKSVEIVDNGILFGRNVWRTLENGTPIALLPFLLGHVQKEHRSVILPVTQSIWKTGLLVIAGSMALLGVFGRCGTAAAQDPLLLLMAGTSLPGGFLERFDILWMAFLLMGLLFTLGSLLFYVSLIGEK
;
A
#
# COMPACT_ATOMS: atom_id res chain seq x y z
N MET A 1 2.52 32.81 -5.28
CA MET A 1 1.56 33.24 -4.26
C MET A 1 0.87 31.98 -3.75
N PHE A 2 1.35 31.42 -2.64
CA PHE A 2 0.84 30.15 -2.11
C PHE A 2 -0.20 30.52 -1.06
N SER A 3 -1.47 30.13 -1.28
CA SER A 3 -2.52 30.39 -0.32
C SER A 3 -2.24 29.58 0.96
N GLU A 4 -2.25 30.23 2.10
CA GLU A 4 -2.11 29.65 3.45
C GLU A 4 -3.32 28.80 3.88
N ASN A 5 -4.15 28.38 2.93
CA ASN A 5 -5.24 27.47 3.21
C ASN A 5 -4.67 26.04 3.27
N ASP A 6 -4.72 25.41 4.43
CA ASP A 6 -4.34 24.01 4.69
C ASP A 6 -5.29 23.04 3.96
N ARG A 7 -5.36 23.17 2.64
CA ARG A 7 -6.21 22.38 1.75
C ARG A 7 -5.40 21.77 0.62
N ILE A 8 -5.78 20.57 0.24
CA ILE A 8 -5.17 19.79 -0.84
C ILE A 8 -6.12 19.66 -2.03
N SER A 9 -5.55 19.56 -3.24
CA SER A 9 -6.32 19.26 -4.43
C SER A 9 -6.79 17.80 -4.46
N GLN A 10 -7.82 17.48 -5.24
CA GLN A 10 -8.29 16.10 -5.44
C GLN A 10 -7.17 15.20 -5.99
N ARG A 11 -6.30 15.73 -6.86
CA ARG A 11 -5.15 15.02 -7.41
C ARG A 11 -4.10 14.68 -6.35
N GLN A 12 -3.83 15.59 -5.43
CA GLN A 12 -2.91 15.35 -4.31
C GLN A 12 -3.48 14.29 -3.35
N MET A 13 -4.77 14.33 -3.08
CA MET A 13 -5.47 13.31 -2.31
C MET A 13 -5.36 11.93 -2.98
N GLU A 14 -5.66 11.85 -4.28
CA GLU A 14 -5.56 10.61 -5.06
C GLU A 14 -4.17 9.99 -4.95
N ARG A 15 -3.11 10.77 -5.14
CA ARG A 15 -1.72 10.32 -5.06
C ARG A 15 -1.34 9.84 -3.66
N GLN A 16 -1.81 10.54 -2.62
CA GLN A 16 -1.61 10.09 -1.24
C GLN A 16 -2.25 8.73 -0.99
N ILE A 17 -3.52 8.54 -1.41
CA ILE A 17 -4.23 7.28 -1.24
C ILE A 17 -3.49 6.14 -1.96
N VAL A 18 -3.08 6.37 -3.22
CA VAL A 18 -2.33 5.34 -3.96
C VAL A 18 -1.05 4.96 -3.25
N LEU A 19 -0.22 5.93 -2.83
CA LEU A 19 1.06 5.62 -2.16
C LEU A 19 0.87 4.88 -0.85
N VAL A 20 -0.09 5.32 -0.03
CA VAL A 20 -0.38 4.71 1.28
C VAL A 20 -0.88 3.28 1.16
N LEU A 21 -1.60 2.95 0.09
CA LEU A 21 -2.11 1.59 -0.13
C LEU A 21 -1.14 0.71 -0.93
N LEU A 22 -0.48 1.28 -1.95
CA LEU A 22 0.33 0.54 -2.91
C LEU A 22 1.59 -0.05 -2.27
N CYS A 23 2.35 0.76 -1.54
CA CYS A 23 3.66 0.32 -1.05
C CYS A 23 3.56 -0.82 -0.03
N PRO A 24 2.68 -0.78 1.00
CA PRO A 24 2.48 -1.91 1.88
C PRO A 24 1.92 -3.15 1.18
N ALA A 25 0.96 -2.97 0.25
CA ALA A 25 0.37 -4.07 -0.49
C ALA A 25 1.38 -4.71 -1.46
N PHE A 26 2.18 -3.91 -2.14
CA PHE A 26 3.20 -4.41 -3.08
C PHE A 26 4.30 -5.16 -2.35
N TRP A 27 4.74 -4.68 -1.19
CA TRP A 27 5.67 -5.41 -0.33
C TRP A 27 5.13 -6.77 0.12
N GLN A 28 3.85 -6.85 0.43
CA GLN A 28 3.22 -8.10 0.87
C GLN A 28 2.87 -9.07 -0.27
N LEU A 29 3.05 -8.68 -1.54
CA LEU A 29 2.84 -9.57 -2.69
C LEU A 29 3.58 -10.90 -2.57
N ALA A 30 4.75 -10.88 -1.94
CA ALA A 30 5.55 -12.07 -1.65
C ALA A 30 4.79 -13.10 -0.79
N ALA A 31 3.96 -12.64 0.14
CA ALA A 31 3.30 -13.50 1.12
C ALA A 31 1.99 -14.12 0.62
N TYR A 32 1.42 -13.63 -0.51
CA TYR A 32 0.12 -14.09 -1.02
C TYR A 32 -0.08 -13.72 -2.50
N GLY A 33 -1.17 -14.15 -3.07
CA GLY A 33 -1.52 -13.85 -4.45
C GLY A 33 -0.86 -14.81 -5.43
N ALA A 34 0.40 -14.59 -5.78
CA ALA A 34 1.11 -15.42 -6.75
C ALA A 34 1.26 -16.89 -6.32
N SER A 35 1.56 -17.15 -5.05
CA SER A 35 1.66 -18.52 -4.50
C SER A 35 0.32 -19.27 -4.51
N ASP A 36 -0.79 -18.54 -4.40
CA ASP A 36 -2.14 -19.10 -4.40
C ASP A 36 -2.73 -19.25 -5.82
N GLY A 37 -2.00 -18.80 -6.83
CA GLY A 37 -2.38 -18.92 -8.24
C GLY A 37 -3.61 -18.10 -8.61
N LEU A 38 -4.42 -18.61 -9.56
CA LEU A 38 -5.58 -17.89 -10.06
C LEU A 38 -6.68 -17.61 -9.02
N PRO A 39 -7.04 -18.54 -8.11
CA PRO A 39 -7.97 -18.26 -7.03
C PRO A 39 -7.50 -17.11 -6.12
N GLY A 40 -6.19 -17.06 -5.85
CA GLY A 40 -5.58 -15.97 -5.09
C GLY A 40 -5.73 -14.62 -5.78
N MET A 41 -5.44 -14.55 -7.07
CA MET A 41 -5.59 -13.30 -7.86
C MET A 41 -7.05 -12.84 -7.94
N ALA A 42 -7.99 -13.77 -8.12
CA ALA A 42 -9.42 -13.47 -8.08
C ALA A 42 -9.84 -12.91 -6.73
N GLY A 43 -9.28 -13.47 -5.63
CA GLY A 43 -9.49 -12.97 -4.27
C GLY A 43 -8.98 -11.53 -4.10
N ILE A 44 -7.79 -11.21 -4.62
CA ILE A 44 -7.24 -9.85 -4.62
C ILE A 44 -8.17 -8.88 -5.37
N PHE A 45 -8.61 -9.25 -6.56
CA PHE A 45 -9.51 -8.42 -7.37
C PHE A 45 -10.81 -8.09 -6.63
N VAL A 46 -11.47 -9.11 -6.07
CA VAL A 46 -12.70 -8.93 -5.28
C VAL A 46 -12.43 -8.14 -4.01
N GLY A 47 -11.29 -8.37 -3.34
CA GLY A 47 -10.87 -7.63 -2.16
C GLY A 47 -10.75 -6.11 -2.43
N TYR A 48 -10.13 -5.72 -3.55
CA TYR A 48 -10.10 -4.29 -3.95
C TYR A 48 -11.47 -3.76 -4.34
N GLY A 49 -12.34 -4.58 -4.93
CA GLY A 49 -13.74 -4.23 -5.18
C GLY A 49 -14.49 -3.91 -3.89
N LEU A 50 -14.36 -4.76 -2.87
CA LEU A 50 -14.96 -4.54 -1.56
C LEU A 50 -14.37 -3.31 -0.86
N LEU A 51 -13.06 -3.10 -0.97
CA LEU A 51 -12.40 -1.91 -0.45
C LEU A 51 -12.92 -0.64 -1.12
N ALA A 52 -13.16 -0.65 -2.43
CA ALA A 52 -13.76 0.47 -3.15
C ALA A 52 -15.17 0.77 -2.66
N VAL A 53 -16.01 -0.25 -2.46
CA VAL A 53 -17.36 -0.09 -1.88
C VAL A 53 -17.27 0.50 -0.47
N TRP A 54 -16.36 -0.01 0.36
CA TRP A 54 -16.12 0.51 1.70
C TRP A 54 -15.73 1.99 1.68
N CYS A 55 -14.84 2.38 0.75
CA CYS A 55 -14.43 3.78 0.62
C CYS A 55 -15.56 4.70 0.15
N ILE A 56 -16.42 4.25 -0.76
CA ILE A 56 -17.62 5.01 -1.16
C ILE A 56 -18.49 5.28 0.08
N TYR A 57 -18.65 4.27 0.93
CA TYR A 57 -19.38 4.40 2.18
C TYR A 57 -18.71 5.41 3.14
N LEU A 58 -17.39 5.32 3.33
CA LEU A 58 -16.62 6.27 4.14
C LEU A 58 -16.71 7.71 3.62
N VAL A 59 -16.67 7.92 2.31
CA VAL A 59 -16.84 9.25 1.70
C VAL A 59 -18.24 9.82 1.98
N ARG A 60 -19.28 9.00 1.90
CA ARG A 60 -20.66 9.41 2.23
C ARG A 60 -20.81 9.74 3.72
N LEU A 61 -20.15 9.03 4.59
CA LEU A 61 -20.11 9.28 6.03
C LEU A 61 -19.20 10.45 6.43
N GLY A 62 -18.32 10.92 5.54
CA GLY A 62 -17.34 11.97 5.82
C GLY A 62 -17.95 13.25 6.40
N GLY A 63 -19.18 13.61 6.03
CA GLY A 63 -19.94 14.71 6.62
C GLY A 63 -20.34 14.50 8.09
N LEU A 64 -20.48 13.27 8.54
CA LEU A 64 -20.77 12.91 9.94
C LEU A 64 -19.54 13.05 10.83
N TYR A 65 -18.35 12.77 10.30
CA TYR A 65 -17.09 12.95 11.05
C TYR A 65 -16.85 14.41 11.46
N CYS A 66 -17.28 15.36 10.63
CA CYS A 66 -17.20 16.78 10.97
C CYS A 66 -18.23 17.20 12.06
N ARG A 67 -19.24 16.38 12.33
CA ARG A 67 -20.33 16.66 13.28
C ARG A 67 -20.41 15.60 14.41
N LEU A 68 -19.33 14.86 14.66
CA LEU A 68 -19.31 13.78 15.63
C LEU A 68 -19.76 14.22 17.03
N GLU A 69 -19.36 15.41 17.45
CA GLU A 69 -19.73 15.94 18.76
C GLU A 69 -21.24 16.21 18.88
N SER A 70 -21.90 16.61 17.79
CA SER A 70 -23.35 16.82 17.79
C SER A 70 -24.15 15.51 17.74
N VAL A 71 -23.54 14.41 17.26
CA VAL A 71 -24.23 13.11 17.11
C VAL A 71 -23.97 12.20 18.31
N MET A 72 -22.73 12.14 18.81
CA MET A 72 -22.31 11.21 19.86
C MET A 72 -21.97 11.89 21.20
N GLY A 73 -22.02 13.22 21.26
CA GLY A 73 -21.59 13.99 22.42
C GLY A 73 -20.07 13.99 22.61
N LYS A 74 -19.58 14.73 23.63
CA LYS A 74 -18.15 14.86 23.93
C LYS A 74 -17.49 13.53 24.29
N ALA A 75 -18.17 12.68 25.08
CA ALA A 75 -17.65 11.38 25.49
C ALA A 75 -17.48 10.42 24.31
N GLY A 76 -18.44 10.38 23.39
CA GLY A 76 -18.37 9.55 22.19
C GLY A 76 -17.27 10.00 21.23
N LYS A 77 -17.09 11.32 21.06
CA LYS A 77 -15.99 11.89 20.27
C LYS A 77 -14.62 11.48 20.85
N LEU A 78 -14.43 11.58 22.18
CA LEU A 78 -13.19 11.21 22.85
C LEU A 78 -12.91 9.70 22.70
N LEU A 79 -13.92 8.85 22.92
CA LEU A 79 -13.78 7.40 22.76
C LEU A 79 -13.33 7.03 21.34
N LEU A 80 -13.97 7.62 20.34
CA LEU A 80 -13.61 7.37 18.93
C LEU A 80 -12.19 7.86 18.61
N ALA A 81 -11.79 9.02 19.13
CA ALA A 81 -10.44 9.55 18.95
C ALA A 81 -9.39 8.61 19.55
N VAL A 82 -9.61 8.10 20.76
CA VAL A 82 -8.72 7.12 21.42
C VAL A 82 -8.64 5.83 20.61
N MET A 83 -9.78 5.30 20.13
CA MET A 83 -9.81 4.08 19.30
C MET A 83 -9.00 4.28 18.00
N TYR A 84 -9.17 5.40 17.32
CA TYR A 84 -8.39 5.71 16.11
C TYR A 84 -6.90 5.88 16.42
N LEU A 85 -6.56 6.54 17.50
CA LEU A 85 -5.16 6.74 17.92
C LEU A 85 -4.49 5.39 18.19
N CYS A 86 -5.11 4.52 18.99
CA CYS A 86 -4.60 3.16 19.25
C CYS A 86 -4.46 2.36 17.95
N TYR A 87 -5.43 2.44 17.06
CA TYR A 87 -5.43 1.76 15.77
C TYR A 87 -4.29 2.23 14.86
N LEU A 88 -4.09 3.54 14.71
CA LEU A 88 -3.04 4.10 13.87
C LEU A 88 -1.64 3.82 14.43
N LEU A 89 -1.47 3.85 15.76
CA LEU A 89 -0.21 3.50 16.42
C LEU A 89 0.12 2.02 16.22
N PHE A 90 -0.88 1.13 16.36
CA PHE A 90 -0.68 -0.30 16.11
C PHE A 90 -0.30 -0.55 14.65
N LEU A 91 -0.99 0.05 13.69
CA LEU A 91 -0.70 -0.05 12.27
C LEU A 91 0.69 0.51 11.94
N GLY A 92 1.04 1.67 12.48
CA GLY A 92 2.36 2.27 12.34
C GLY A 92 3.47 1.40 12.92
N GLY A 93 3.25 0.82 14.10
CA GLY A 93 4.21 -0.08 14.75
C GLY A 93 4.45 -1.36 13.95
N THR A 94 3.40 -1.98 13.42
CA THR A 94 3.53 -3.18 12.55
C THR A 94 4.27 -2.86 11.25
N LEU A 95 3.99 -1.71 10.64
CA LEU A 95 4.68 -1.24 9.44
C LEU A 95 6.16 -0.96 9.72
N LEU A 96 6.45 -0.24 10.80
CA LEU A 96 7.82 0.09 11.22
C LEU A 96 8.65 -1.17 11.47
N ARG A 97 8.09 -2.15 12.18
CA ARG A 97 8.75 -3.43 12.44
C ARG A 97 9.14 -4.13 11.13
N ARG A 98 8.20 -4.23 10.19
CA ARG A 98 8.46 -4.86 8.87
C ARG A 98 9.51 -4.10 8.07
N MET A 99 9.47 -2.76 8.08
CA MET A 99 10.50 -1.94 7.44
C MET A 99 11.87 -2.14 8.06
N ALA A 100 11.96 -2.26 9.39
CA ALA A 100 13.19 -2.50 10.11
C ALA A 100 13.77 -3.89 9.80
N GLU A 101 12.94 -4.95 9.75
CA GLU A 101 13.32 -6.29 9.33
C GLU A 101 13.93 -6.28 7.93
N LEU A 102 13.30 -5.58 7.00
CA LEU A 102 13.74 -5.43 5.62
C LEU A 102 15.07 -4.66 5.52
N ALA A 103 15.18 -3.53 6.21
CA ALA A 103 16.40 -2.74 6.19
C ALA A 103 17.58 -3.50 6.80
N ALA A 104 17.38 -4.22 7.90
CA ALA A 104 18.41 -5.03 8.54
C ALA A 104 18.86 -6.22 7.67
N ALA A 105 17.90 -6.86 6.96
CA ALA A 105 18.20 -8.03 6.13
C ALA A 105 18.94 -7.67 4.82
N TYR A 106 18.60 -6.56 4.19
CA TYR A 106 19.01 -6.27 2.79
C TYR A 106 19.84 -5.01 2.60
N LEU A 107 19.73 -4.01 3.47
CA LEU A 107 20.41 -2.73 3.30
C LEU A 107 21.59 -2.54 4.24
N THR A 108 21.51 -3.06 5.46
CA THR A 108 22.48 -2.76 6.53
C THR A 108 22.99 -4.06 7.17
N ALA A 109 23.83 -4.80 6.45
CA ALA A 109 24.40 -6.03 6.97
C ALA A 109 25.09 -5.80 8.33
N GLY A 110 24.65 -6.54 9.36
CA GLY A 110 25.24 -6.48 10.69
C GLY A 110 24.70 -5.39 11.64
N VAL A 111 23.73 -4.55 11.19
CA VAL A 111 23.06 -3.58 12.06
C VAL A 111 21.86 -4.25 12.74
N PRO A 112 21.69 -4.13 14.07
CA PRO A 112 20.50 -4.64 14.76
C PRO A 112 19.21 -4.05 14.22
N GLN A 113 18.18 -4.88 14.12
CA GLN A 113 16.86 -4.47 13.60
C GLN A 113 16.25 -3.29 14.37
N GLU A 114 16.45 -3.25 15.70
CA GLU A 114 15.95 -2.20 16.58
C GLU A 114 16.56 -0.85 16.21
N LEU A 115 17.83 -0.83 15.87
CA LEU A 115 18.55 0.38 15.48
C LEU A 115 18.05 0.87 14.11
N CYS A 116 17.84 -0.03 13.16
CA CYS A 116 17.22 0.29 11.87
C CYS A 116 15.81 0.89 12.07
N GLY A 117 15.01 0.29 12.96
CA GLY A 117 13.69 0.79 13.33
C GLY A 117 13.73 2.20 13.92
N LEU A 118 14.69 2.47 14.80
CA LEU A 118 14.86 3.80 15.39
C LEU A 118 15.18 4.86 14.33
N PHE A 119 16.11 4.58 13.41
CA PHE A 119 16.44 5.50 12.32
C PHE A 119 15.28 5.73 11.38
N LEU A 120 14.53 4.68 11.02
CA LEU A 120 13.35 4.79 10.17
C LEU A 120 12.24 5.59 10.84
N LEU A 121 12.02 5.41 12.15
CA LEU A 121 11.06 6.19 12.91
C LEU A 121 11.47 7.66 12.97
N ALA A 122 12.75 7.95 13.23
CA ALA A 122 13.29 9.30 13.22
C ALA A 122 13.10 9.96 11.84
N ALA A 123 13.46 9.25 10.76
CA ALA A 123 13.30 9.73 9.39
C ALA A 123 11.81 10.01 9.05
N ALA A 124 10.90 9.11 9.45
CA ALA A 124 9.47 9.32 9.30
C ALA A 124 8.97 10.52 10.09
N GLY A 125 9.46 10.69 11.34
CA GLY A 125 9.12 11.81 12.21
C GLY A 125 9.57 13.16 11.63
N PHE A 126 10.78 13.26 11.10
CA PHE A 126 11.24 14.46 10.38
C PHE A 126 10.38 14.78 9.16
N GLY A 127 9.86 13.75 8.49
CA GLY A 127 8.96 13.88 7.32
C GLY A 127 7.51 14.21 7.67
N VAL A 128 7.14 14.25 8.95
CA VAL A 128 5.76 14.52 9.43
C VAL A 128 5.45 15.99 9.25
N GLY A 129 5.78 16.82 8.59
CA GLY A 129 5.41 18.25 8.44
C GLY A 129 4.13 18.65 9.19
N SER A 130 4.01 19.92 9.51
CA SER A 130 2.88 20.46 10.29
C SER A 130 1.59 20.68 9.48
N GLU A 131 1.61 20.48 8.17
CA GLU A 131 0.51 20.86 7.27
C GLU A 131 0.15 19.74 6.29
N VAL A 132 -1.16 19.50 6.10
CA VAL A 132 -1.67 18.53 5.12
C VAL A 132 -1.20 18.87 3.69
N GLN A 133 -1.05 20.15 3.38
CA GLN A 133 -0.58 20.62 2.08
C GLN A 133 0.86 20.18 1.77
N LYS A 134 1.76 20.22 2.74
CA LYS A 134 3.16 19.75 2.58
C LYS A 134 3.18 18.25 2.25
N ARG A 135 2.35 17.48 2.90
CA ARG A 135 2.18 16.05 2.59
C ARG A 135 1.61 15.82 1.20
N GLY A 136 0.62 16.61 0.78
CA GLY A 136 0.08 16.55 -0.56
C GLY A 136 1.14 16.78 -1.64
N ARG A 137 2.01 17.78 -1.43
CA ARG A 137 3.15 18.06 -2.34
C ARG A 137 4.19 16.96 -2.33
N LEU A 138 4.51 16.40 -1.16
CA LEU A 138 5.44 15.28 -1.04
C LEU A 138 4.89 14.04 -1.79
N ALA A 139 3.61 13.73 -1.63
CA ALA A 139 2.97 12.66 -2.40
C ALA A 139 3.02 12.93 -3.91
N GLU A 140 2.84 14.18 -4.32
CA GLU A 140 2.92 14.58 -5.73
C GLU A 140 4.33 14.38 -6.31
N ALA A 141 5.35 14.67 -5.51
CA ALA A 141 6.74 14.47 -5.89
C ALA A 141 7.14 12.99 -5.93
N LEU A 142 6.74 12.18 -4.93
CA LEU A 142 7.11 10.77 -4.82
C LEU A 142 6.34 9.85 -5.78
N TYR A 143 5.09 10.19 -6.08
CA TYR A 143 4.20 9.36 -6.88
C TYR A 143 4.80 8.91 -8.23
N PRO A 144 5.34 9.80 -9.09
CA PRO A 144 5.88 9.39 -10.38
C PRO A 144 7.09 8.45 -10.25
N TRP A 145 7.93 8.63 -9.23
CA TRP A 145 9.10 7.79 -8.99
C TRP A 145 8.71 6.40 -8.52
N ILE A 146 7.79 6.31 -7.58
CA ILE A 146 7.37 5.01 -7.02
C ILE A 146 6.53 4.23 -8.02
N VAL A 147 5.48 4.85 -8.57
CA VAL A 147 4.60 4.17 -9.54
C VAL A 147 5.34 3.92 -10.86
N GLY A 148 6.12 4.89 -11.34
CA GLY A 148 6.97 4.73 -12.52
C GLY A 148 8.01 3.62 -12.31
N GLY A 149 8.64 3.59 -11.15
CA GLY A 149 9.54 2.51 -10.76
C GLY A 149 8.87 1.15 -10.85
N ILE A 150 7.73 0.96 -10.20
CA ILE A 150 6.97 -0.31 -10.25
C ILE A 150 6.60 -0.68 -11.69
N LEU A 151 6.14 0.28 -12.51
CA LEU A 151 5.81 0.02 -13.91
C LEU A 151 7.03 -0.42 -14.73
N ILE A 152 8.19 0.20 -14.54
CA ILE A 152 9.43 -0.19 -15.20
C ILE A 152 9.84 -1.62 -14.74
N LEU A 153 9.77 -1.92 -13.44
CA LEU A 153 10.01 -3.25 -12.92
C LEU A 153 9.11 -4.29 -13.62
N LEU A 154 7.81 -4.03 -13.67
CA LEU A 154 6.85 -4.92 -14.33
C LEU A 154 7.17 -5.09 -15.82
N LEU A 155 7.54 -4.04 -16.53
CA LEU A 155 7.93 -4.11 -17.94
C LEU A 155 9.20 -4.94 -18.14
N LEU A 156 10.21 -4.79 -17.28
CA LEU A 156 11.45 -5.56 -17.35
C LEU A 156 11.25 -7.05 -17.02
N THR A 157 10.20 -7.40 -16.30
CA THR A 157 9.88 -8.81 -16.00
C THR A 157 9.15 -9.52 -17.14
N VAL A 158 8.50 -8.79 -18.06
CA VAL A 158 7.72 -9.39 -19.16
C VAL A 158 8.52 -10.41 -19.98
N PRO A 159 9.77 -10.14 -20.41
CA PRO A 159 10.56 -11.10 -21.19
C PRO A 159 10.94 -12.38 -20.43
N GLN A 160 10.88 -12.34 -19.08
CA GLN A 160 11.23 -13.46 -18.21
C GLN A 160 10.00 -14.33 -17.85
N MET A 161 8.80 -13.90 -18.22
CA MET A 161 7.59 -14.63 -17.94
C MET A 161 7.45 -15.86 -18.84
N HIS A 162 7.12 -17.00 -18.24
CA HIS A 162 6.82 -18.24 -18.93
C HIS A 162 5.32 -18.48 -19.01
N PHE A 163 4.77 -18.59 -20.20
CA PHE A 163 3.33 -18.87 -20.39
C PHE A 163 2.91 -20.22 -19.79
N SER A 164 3.82 -21.19 -19.74
CA SER A 164 3.61 -22.48 -19.08
C SER A 164 3.20 -22.35 -17.62
N SER A 165 3.76 -21.37 -16.90
CA SER A 165 3.42 -21.09 -15.48
C SER A 165 1.94 -20.73 -15.30
N PHE A 166 1.37 -19.98 -16.23
CA PHE A 166 -0.07 -19.64 -16.20
C PHE A 166 -0.94 -20.84 -16.57
N GLU A 167 -0.51 -21.65 -17.55
CA GLU A 167 -1.21 -22.86 -17.93
C GLU A 167 -1.25 -23.88 -16.79
N ASP A 168 -0.12 -24.07 -16.11
CA ASP A 168 -0.03 -24.93 -14.93
C ASP A 168 -0.87 -24.42 -13.76
N ALA A 169 -0.90 -23.11 -13.53
CA ALA A 169 -1.77 -22.50 -12.54
C ALA A 169 -3.25 -22.72 -12.88
N TRP A 170 -3.62 -22.66 -14.17
CA TRP A 170 -4.97 -22.94 -14.64
C TRP A 170 -5.37 -24.41 -14.47
N LYS A 171 -4.49 -25.33 -14.86
CA LYS A 171 -4.70 -26.78 -14.68
C LYS A 171 -4.85 -27.12 -13.21
N THR A 172 -3.99 -26.58 -12.37
CA THR A 172 -4.05 -26.78 -10.92
C THR A 172 -5.35 -26.25 -10.33
N ALA A 173 -5.80 -25.05 -10.72
CA ALA A 173 -7.07 -24.49 -10.24
C ALA A 173 -8.28 -25.36 -10.63
N LYS A 174 -8.21 -26.07 -11.76
CA LYS A 174 -9.25 -27.02 -12.17
C LYS A 174 -9.19 -28.37 -11.46
N SER A 175 -8.00 -28.83 -11.07
CA SER A 175 -7.78 -30.14 -10.43
C SER A 175 -7.97 -30.12 -8.91
N VAL A 176 -7.85 -28.95 -8.29
CA VAL A 176 -8.04 -28.75 -6.85
C VAL A 176 -9.54 -28.69 -6.52
N GLU A 177 -9.94 -29.25 -5.38
CA GLU A 177 -11.32 -29.19 -4.92
C GLU A 177 -11.85 -27.76 -4.82
N ILE A 178 -13.15 -27.58 -5.08
CA ILE A 178 -13.81 -26.28 -5.04
C ILE A 178 -13.66 -25.63 -3.64
N VAL A 179 -13.66 -26.45 -2.59
CA VAL A 179 -13.52 -25.98 -1.20
C VAL A 179 -12.15 -25.36 -0.97
N ASP A 180 -11.07 -26.01 -1.41
CA ASP A 180 -9.70 -25.49 -1.24
C ASP A 180 -9.48 -24.22 -2.05
N ASN A 181 -9.97 -24.17 -3.28
CA ASN A 181 -9.97 -22.93 -4.07
C ASN A 181 -10.75 -21.80 -3.40
N GLY A 182 -11.88 -22.12 -2.75
CA GLY A 182 -12.66 -21.17 -1.97
C GLY A 182 -11.92 -20.63 -0.76
N ILE A 183 -11.14 -21.47 -0.08
CA ILE A 183 -10.30 -21.06 1.07
C ILE A 183 -9.17 -20.13 0.58
N LEU A 184 -8.48 -20.49 -0.51
CA LEU A 184 -7.44 -19.64 -1.09
C LEU A 184 -7.99 -18.28 -1.53
N PHE A 185 -9.13 -18.27 -2.19
CA PHE A 185 -9.84 -17.06 -2.59
C PHE A 185 -10.20 -16.19 -1.37
N GLY A 186 -10.89 -16.76 -0.38
CA GLY A 186 -11.32 -16.05 0.83
C GLY A 186 -10.15 -15.49 1.64
N ARG A 187 -9.05 -16.25 1.74
CA ARG A 187 -7.81 -15.81 2.38
C ARG A 187 -7.23 -14.56 1.70
N ASN A 188 -7.21 -14.51 0.37
CA ASN A 188 -6.68 -13.37 -0.36
C ASN A 188 -7.63 -12.16 -0.35
N VAL A 189 -8.94 -12.37 -0.33
CA VAL A 189 -9.91 -11.29 -0.04
C VAL A 189 -9.60 -10.67 1.31
N TRP A 190 -9.48 -11.48 2.36
CA TRP A 190 -9.19 -11.01 3.71
C TRP A 190 -7.88 -10.23 3.79
N ARG A 191 -6.79 -10.79 3.26
CA ARG A 191 -5.48 -10.14 3.22
C ARG A 191 -5.49 -8.82 2.46
N THR A 192 -6.25 -8.73 1.37
CA THR A 192 -6.40 -7.47 0.63
C THR A 192 -7.12 -6.42 1.46
N LEU A 193 -8.16 -6.79 2.19
CA LEU A 193 -8.85 -5.89 3.11
C LEU A 193 -7.94 -5.47 4.26
N GLU A 194 -7.16 -6.39 4.82
CA GLU A 194 -6.16 -6.12 5.86
C GLU A 194 -5.09 -5.14 5.38
N ASN A 195 -4.56 -5.31 4.17
CA ASN A 195 -3.62 -4.37 3.54
C ASN A 195 -4.27 -3.02 3.19
N GLY A 196 -5.57 -3.01 2.98
CA GLY A 196 -6.37 -1.81 2.76
C GLY A 196 -6.65 -1.01 4.03
N THR A 197 -6.27 -1.50 5.21
CA THR A 197 -6.57 -0.83 6.50
C THR A 197 -6.04 0.61 6.61
N PRO A 198 -4.93 1.04 5.96
CA PRO A 198 -4.51 2.45 5.97
C PRO A 198 -5.56 3.42 5.39
N ILE A 199 -6.57 2.92 4.66
CA ILE A 199 -7.68 3.73 4.17
C ILE A 199 -8.53 4.35 5.29
N ALA A 200 -8.40 3.87 6.53
CA ALA A 200 -9.01 4.50 7.70
C ALA A 200 -8.60 5.97 7.90
N LEU A 201 -7.52 6.40 7.26
CA LEU A 201 -7.11 7.82 7.20
C LEU A 201 -8.03 8.68 6.32
N LEU A 202 -8.81 8.07 5.43
CA LEU A 202 -9.63 8.78 4.44
C LEU A 202 -10.56 9.83 5.04
N PRO A 203 -11.32 9.59 6.15
CA PRO A 203 -12.20 10.58 6.72
C PRO A 203 -11.48 11.87 7.15
N PHE A 204 -10.25 11.76 7.67
CA PHE A 204 -9.44 12.90 8.08
C PHE A 204 -8.91 13.66 6.86
N LEU A 205 -8.49 12.94 5.83
CA LEU A 205 -8.02 13.49 4.57
C LEU A 205 -9.12 14.28 3.86
N LEU A 206 -10.35 13.76 3.84
CA LEU A 206 -11.51 14.40 3.19
C LEU A 206 -11.86 15.78 3.79
N GLY A 207 -11.59 15.99 5.08
CA GLY A 207 -11.79 17.29 5.74
C GLY A 207 -10.93 18.42 5.18
N HIS A 208 -9.79 18.10 4.57
CA HIS A 208 -8.82 19.04 4.02
C HIS A 208 -8.83 19.15 2.48
N VAL A 209 -9.71 18.43 1.80
CA VAL A 209 -9.82 18.50 0.32
C VAL A 209 -10.58 19.75 -0.09
N GLN A 210 -10.06 20.48 -1.08
CA GLN A 210 -10.79 21.57 -1.71
C GLN A 210 -12.08 21.03 -2.33
N LYS A 211 -13.21 21.64 -1.94
CA LYS A 211 -14.51 21.31 -2.53
C LYS A 211 -14.57 21.90 -3.95
N GLU A 212 -14.07 21.18 -4.91
CA GLU A 212 -14.38 21.40 -6.30
C GLU A 212 -15.82 20.91 -6.55
N HIS A 213 -16.48 21.43 -7.60
CA HIS A 213 -17.86 21.04 -7.96
C HIS A 213 -18.02 19.54 -8.32
N ARG A 214 -16.91 18.79 -8.36
CA ARG A 214 -16.90 17.37 -8.71
C ARG A 214 -16.94 16.49 -7.46
N SER A 215 -17.65 15.37 -7.56
CA SER A 215 -17.72 14.35 -6.53
C SER A 215 -16.33 13.78 -6.20
N VAL A 216 -15.96 13.72 -4.93
CA VAL A 216 -14.71 13.14 -4.41
C VAL A 216 -14.70 11.60 -4.53
N ILE A 217 -15.87 10.99 -4.73
CA ILE A 217 -16.01 9.54 -4.84
C ILE A 217 -15.18 8.98 -5.99
N LEU A 218 -15.23 9.62 -7.16
CA LEU A 218 -14.53 9.14 -8.34
C LEU A 218 -13.00 9.08 -8.17
N PRO A 219 -12.30 10.14 -7.72
CA PRO A 219 -10.86 10.07 -7.47
C PRO A 219 -10.47 9.00 -6.44
N VAL A 220 -11.25 8.85 -5.36
CA VAL A 220 -11.01 7.82 -4.34
C VAL A 220 -11.12 6.42 -4.94
N THR A 221 -12.20 6.15 -5.67
CA THR A 221 -12.41 4.84 -6.31
C THR A 221 -11.34 4.54 -7.35
N GLN A 222 -10.95 5.54 -8.15
CA GLN A 222 -9.85 5.39 -9.11
C GLN A 222 -8.52 5.07 -8.45
N SER A 223 -8.21 5.68 -7.29
CA SER A 223 -6.99 5.38 -6.52
C SER A 223 -6.94 3.92 -6.10
N ILE A 224 -8.05 3.38 -5.63
CA ILE A 224 -8.15 1.99 -5.18
C ILE A 224 -7.97 1.03 -6.35
N TRP A 225 -8.64 1.28 -7.47
CA TRP A 225 -8.50 0.45 -8.66
C TRP A 225 -7.11 0.52 -9.28
N LYS A 226 -6.46 1.70 -9.32
CA LYS A 226 -5.06 1.85 -9.74
C LYS A 226 -4.13 1.00 -8.88
N THR A 227 -4.30 1.06 -7.55
CA THR A 227 -3.53 0.23 -6.63
C THR A 227 -3.80 -1.25 -6.88
N GLY A 228 -5.06 -1.66 -6.95
CA GLY A 228 -5.45 -3.06 -7.19
C GLY A 228 -4.89 -3.63 -8.48
N LEU A 229 -4.95 -2.87 -9.58
CA LEU A 229 -4.39 -3.29 -10.87
C LEU A 229 -2.87 -3.48 -10.81
N LEU A 230 -2.13 -2.58 -10.13
CA LEU A 230 -0.68 -2.72 -9.97
C LEU A 230 -0.32 -3.93 -9.10
N VAL A 231 -1.07 -4.17 -8.04
CA VAL A 231 -0.88 -5.35 -7.17
C VAL A 231 -1.16 -6.65 -7.92
N ILE A 232 -2.24 -6.71 -8.71
CA ILE A 232 -2.54 -7.88 -9.55
C ILE A 232 -1.45 -8.07 -10.60
N ALA A 233 -1.00 -7.01 -11.27
CA ALA A 233 0.08 -7.08 -12.25
C ALA A 233 1.38 -7.60 -11.62
N GLY A 234 1.73 -7.15 -10.41
CA GLY A 234 2.86 -7.68 -9.64
C GLY A 234 2.70 -9.17 -9.30
N SER A 235 1.50 -9.59 -8.89
CA SER A 235 1.20 -11.01 -8.64
C SER A 235 1.33 -11.85 -9.90
N MET A 236 0.87 -11.33 -11.05
CA MET A 236 1.03 -11.98 -12.34
C MET A 236 2.50 -12.09 -12.76
N ALA A 237 3.30 -11.05 -12.52
CA ALA A 237 4.73 -11.06 -12.78
C ALA A 237 5.44 -12.15 -11.97
N LEU A 238 5.17 -12.22 -10.68
CA LEU A 238 5.74 -13.26 -9.80
C LEU A 238 5.32 -14.67 -10.25
N LEU A 239 4.03 -14.87 -10.57
CA LEU A 239 3.53 -16.15 -11.06
C LEU A 239 4.16 -16.52 -12.41
N GLY A 240 4.30 -15.57 -13.32
CA GLY A 240 4.87 -15.78 -14.65
C GLY A 240 6.35 -16.14 -14.62
N VAL A 241 7.14 -15.52 -13.72
CA VAL A 241 8.58 -15.74 -13.62
C VAL A 241 8.91 -16.99 -12.81
N PHE A 242 8.35 -17.14 -11.62
CA PHE A 242 8.73 -18.23 -10.70
C PHE A 242 7.76 -19.42 -10.71
N GLY A 243 6.60 -19.26 -11.30
CA GLY A 243 5.51 -20.20 -11.15
C GLY A 243 4.97 -20.26 -9.71
N ARG A 244 3.94 -21.07 -9.50
CA ARG A 244 3.30 -21.21 -8.18
C ARG A 244 4.22 -21.80 -7.12
N CYS A 245 4.93 -22.87 -7.45
CA CYS A 245 5.84 -23.55 -6.51
C CYS A 245 7.05 -22.68 -6.18
N GLY A 246 7.63 -22.00 -7.16
CA GLY A 246 8.79 -21.12 -6.95
C GLY A 246 8.46 -19.93 -6.05
N THR A 247 7.29 -19.31 -6.25
CA THR A 247 6.83 -18.22 -5.36
C THR A 247 6.55 -18.70 -3.94
N ALA A 248 6.02 -19.91 -3.77
CA ALA A 248 5.76 -20.46 -2.45
C ALA A 248 7.06 -20.89 -1.71
N ALA A 249 8.08 -21.31 -2.44
CA ALA A 249 9.36 -21.75 -1.88
C ALA A 249 10.32 -20.58 -1.56
N ALA A 250 10.17 -19.45 -2.22
CA ALA A 250 11.03 -18.30 -2.03
C ALA A 250 10.66 -17.56 -0.73
N GLN A 251 11.68 -17.20 0.06
CA GLN A 251 11.50 -16.44 1.30
C GLN A 251 10.95 -15.03 0.99
N ASP A 252 11.51 -14.37 -0.04
CA ASP A 252 11.13 -13.03 -0.50
C ASP A 252 11.07 -12.99 -2.04
N PRO A 253 10.00 -13.52 -2.67
CA PRO A 253 9.91 -13.63 -4.13
C PRO A 253 9.97 -12.27 -4.84
N LEU A 254 9.45 -11.20 -4.22
CA LEU A 254 9.52 -9.86 -4.78
C LEU A 254 10.97 -9.36 -4.89
N LEU A 255 11.79 -9.60 -3.87
CA LEU A 255 13.19 -9.21 -3.90
C LEU A 255 14.00 -10.04 -4.90
N LEU A 256 13.69 -11.33 -5.01
CA LEU A 256 14.29 -12.18 -6.07
C LEU A 256 13.88 -11.68 -7.46
N LEU A 257 12.66 -11.24 -7.64
CA LEU A 257 12.21 -10.62 -8.91
C LEU A 257 13.01 -9.35 -9.19
N MET A 258 13.19 -8.49 -8.19
CA MET A 258 13.97 -7.26 -8.32
C MET A 258 15.43 -7.55 -8.64
N ALA A 259 16.04 -8.54 -7.98
CA ALA A 259 17.41 -8.95 -8.21
C ALA A 259 17.63 -9.63 -9.58
N GLY A 260 16.61 -10.35 -10.08
CA GLY A 260 16.65 -11.00 -11.38
C GLY A 260 16.40 -10.06 -12.56
N THR A 261 15.89 -8.85 -12.32
CA THR A 261 15.70 -7.86 -13.39
C THR A 261 17.01 -7.14 -13.69
N SER A 262 17.58 -7.38 -14.87
CA SER A 262 18.74 -6.67 -15.39
C SER A 262 18.36 -5.79 -16.57
N LEU A 263 18.98 -4.62 -16.66
CA LEU A 263 18.84 -3.80 -17.86
C LEU A 263 19.64 -4.40 -19.02
N PRO A 264 19.10 -4.34 -20.26
CA PRO A 264 19.85 -4.72 -21.46
C PRO A 264 21.16 -3.92 -21.53
N GLY A 265 22.28 -4.61 -21.63
CA GLY A 265 23.61 -3.97 -21.72
C GLY A 265 24.46 -3.99 -20.45
N GLY A 266 24.03 -4.60 -19.35
CA GLY A 266 24.84 -4.74 -18.13
C GLY A 266 25.17 -3.43 -17.42
N PHE A 267 24.48 -2.34 -17.73
CA PHE A 267 24.82 -0.98 -17.27
C PHE A 267 24.60 -0.80 -15.74
N LEU A 268 23.75 -1.60 -15.12
CA LEU A 268 23.52 -1.62 -13.68
C LEU A 268 23.31 -3.07 -13.22
N GLU A 269 24.34 -3.66 -12.66
CA GLU A 269 24.30 -5.04 -12.14
C GLU A 269 23.44 -5.19 -10.88
N ARG A 270 23.16 -4.09 -10.17
CA ARG A 270 22.42 -4.08 -8.90
C ARG A 270 21.25 -3.12 -8.92
N PHE A 271 20.27 -3.44 -9.75
CA PHE A 271 19.00 -2.69 -9.82
C PHE A 271 18.10 -2.93 -8.60
N ASP A 272 18.31 -4.04 -7.90
CA ASP A 272 17.61 -4.42 -6.68
C ASP A 272 17.64 -3.32 -5.61
N ILE A 273 18.81 -2.68 -5.42
CA ILE A 273 18.99 -1.59 -4.44
C ILE A 273 18.10 -0.39 -4.78
N LEU A 274 18.02 -0.03 -6.07
CA LEU A 274 17.19 1.11 -6.50
C LEU A 274 15.69 0.83 -6.28
N TRP A 275 15.23 -0.37 -6.61
CA TRP A 275 13.85 -0.79 -6.37
C TRP A 275 13.52 -0.80 -4.88
N MET A 276 14.45 -1.31 -4.06
CA MET A 276 14.32 -1.31 -2.62
C MET A 276 14.22 0.11 -2.07
N ALA A 277 15.03 1.04 -2.58
CA ALA A 277 14.99 2.44 -2.16
C ALA A 277 13.62 3.08 -2.47
N PHE A 278 13.07 2.88 -3.67
CA PHE A 278 11.75 3.38 -4.02
C PHE A 278 10.65 2.80 -3.14
N LEU A 279 10.70 1.50 -2.89
CA LEU A 279 9.73 0.84 -2.01
C LEU A 279 9.82 1.38 -0.57
N LEU A 280 11.05 1.50 -0.05
CA LEU A 280 11.29 2.03 1.30
C LEU A 280 10.84 3.49 1.43
N MET A 281 11.09 4.34 0.42
CA MET A 281 10.57 5.71 0.39
C MET A 281 9.03 5.75 0.45
N GLY A 282 8.35 4.86 -0.26
CA GLY A 282 6.89 4.76 -0.21
C GLY A 282 6.38 4.26 1.14
N LEU A 283 7.06 3.30 1.75
CA LEU A 283 6.74 2.82 3.09
C LEU A 283 7.00 3.90 4.16
N LEU A 284 8.09 4.67 4.06
CA LEU A 284 8.36 5.84 4.90
C LEU A 284 7.29 6.92 4.75
N PHE A 285 6.83 7.18 3.52
CA PHE A 285 5.71 8.08 3.28
C PHE A 285 4.44 7.58 3.98
N THR A 286 4.16 6.28 3.92
CA THR A 286 3.01 5.67 4.59
C THR A 286 3.12 5.80 6.11
N LEU A 287 4.26 5.44 6.71
CA LEU A 287 4.52 5.57 8.14
C LEU A 287 4.39 7.01 8.61
N GLY A 288 5.03 7.95 7.90
CA GLY A 288 4.92 9.37 8.19
C GLY A 288 3.48 9.90 8.04
N SER A 289 2.64 9.30 7.14
CA SER A 289 1.23 9.64 7.05
C SER A 289 0.47 9.20 8.28
N LEU A 290 0.71 7.98 8.76
CA LEU A 290 0.09 7.47 9.99
C LEU A 290 0.45 8.36 11.19
N LEU A 291 1.73 8.71 11.36
CA LEU A 291 2.18 9.60 12.43
C LEU A 291 1.56 11.01 12.35
N PHE A 292 1.46 11.57 11.14
CA PHE A 292 0.84 12.86 10.92
C PHE A 292 -0.64 12.87 11.34
N TYR A 293 -1.41 11.85 10.98
CA TYR A 293 -2.82 11.80 11.37
C TYR A 293 -3.01 11.47 12.85
N VAL A 294 -2.08 10.77 13.48
CA VAL A 294 -2.04 10.62 14.95
C VAL A 294 -1.90 11.98 15.62
N SER A 295 -0.97 12.85 15.18
CA SER A 295 -0.81 14.19 15.74
C SER A 295 -2.05 15.05 15.51
N LEU A 296 -2.67 14.99 14.32
CA LEU A 296 -3.88 15.74 14.00
C LEU A 296 -5.10 15.34 14.86
N ILE A 297 -5.18 14.07 15.27
CA ILE A 297 -6.23 13.60 16.19
C ILE A 297 -5.97 14.08 17.61
N GLY A 298 -4.71 14.13 18.03
CA GLY A 298 -4.30 14.57 19.37
C GLY A 298 -4.49 16.08 19.62
N GLU A 299 -4.48 16.90 18.56
CA GLU A 299 -4.68 18.36 18.64
C GLU A 299 -6.17 18.78 18.70
N LYS A 300 -7.11 17.89 18.38
CA LYS A 300 -8.58 18.13 18.34
C LYS A 300 -9.32 17.50 19.50
#